data_d8c0618941834c56dd4b7ffa60658c30
#
_entry.id   d8c0618941834c56dd4b7ffa60658c30
#
_cell.length_a   1.000
_cell.length_b   1.000
_cell.length_c   1.000
_cell.angle_alpha   90.00
_cell.angle_beta   90.00
_cell.angle_gamma   90.00
#
_symmetry.space_group_name_H-M   'P 1'
#
loop_
_entity.id
_entity.type
_entity.pdbx_description
1 polymer ?
#
loop_
_entity_poly.entity_id
_entity_poly.type
_entity_poly.pdbx_seq_one_letter_code
_entity_poly.pdbx_strand_id
1 'polypeptide(L)'
;MINLILVSHGSLAAGMREAAEMILGEQEQLEVFGVFPGDTLESFSEKIEKAIHAFGDPDSTLILSDLPCGTPSNTAMMMVLKHHVHALSGCNLPMLVEVLAMRTEVGLEELLKTACASGKAGIVSAEEIITERQK
;
A
#
# COMPACT_ATOMS: atom_id res chain seq x y z
N MET A 1 -3.08 -9.84 -12.20
CA MET A 1 -3.23 -9.28 -10.84
C MET A 1 -1.99 -8.46 -10.49
N ILE A 2 -2.19 -7.27 -9.97
CA ILE A 2 -1.08 -6.40 -9.54
C ILE A 2 -0.55 -6.87 -8.19
N ASN A 3 0.78 -7.05 -8.09
CA ASN A 3 1.46 -7.45 -6.86
C ASN A 3 1.55 -6.26 -5.91
N LEU A 4 1.31 -6.49 -4.63
CA LEU A 4 1.34 -5.44 -3.63
C LEU A 4 2.37 -5.69 -2.55
N ILE A 5 3.06 -4.62 -2.16
CA ILE A 5 3.98 -4.60 -1.03
C ILE A 5 3.57 -3.44 -0.14
N LEU A 6 3.21 -3.73 1.11
CA LEU A 6 2.92 -2.72 2.12
C LEU A 6 4.16 -2.50 2.97
N VAL A 7 4.57 -1.27 3.13
CA VAL A 7 5.72 -0.92 3.97
C VAL A 7 5.31 0.15 4.97
N SER A 8 5.71 -0.02 6.23
CA SER A 8 5.31 0.90 7.29
C SER A 8 6.34 0.98 8.39
N HIS A 9 6.16 1.95 9.28
CA HIS A 9 6.81 1.95 10.58
C HIS A 9 6.12 0.88 11.44
N GLY A 10 6.90 0.12 12.20
CA GLY A 10 6.38 -0.87 13.13
C GLY A 10 5.45 -1.90 12.47
N SER A 11 4.43 -2.30 13.17
CA SER A 11 3.50 -3.34 12.77
C SER A 11 2.26 -2.83 12.01
N LEU A 12 2.26 -1.57 11.57
CA LEU A 12 1.10 -0.97 10.93
C LEU A 12 0.71 -1.71 9.64
N ALA A 13 1.68 -2.03 8.79
CA ALA A 13 1.39 -2.74 7.53
C ALA A 13 0.74 -4.10 7.80
N ALA A 14 1.24 -4.85 8.77
CA ALA A 14 0.67 -6.14 9.15
C ALA A 14 -0.76 -5.99 9.67
N GLY A 15 -1.01 -4.97 10.49
CA GLY A 15 -2.35 -4.67 11.00
C GLY A 15 -3.31 -4.23 9.90
N MET A 16 -2.84 -3.46 8.93
CA MET A 16 -3.67 -3.05 7.79
C MET A 16 -4.05 -4.25 6.93
N ARG A 17 -3.12 -5.17 6.70
CA ARG A 17 -3.40 -6.41 5.99
C ARG A 17 -4.49 -7.20 6.71
N GLU A 18 -4.34 -7.38 8.02
CA GLU A 18 -5.32 -8.08 8.84
C GLU A 18 -6.71 -7.46 8.72
N ALA A 19 -6.80 -6.13 8.85
CA ALA A 19 -8.06 -5.42 8.73
C ALA A 19 -8.68 -5.57 7.33
N ALA A 20 -7.88 -5.43 6.29
CA ALA A 20 -8.35 -5.57 4.92
C ALA A 20 -8.84 -6.99 4.63
N GLU A 21 -8.16 -7.99 5.15
CA GLU A 21 -8.55 -9.40 4.97
C GLU A 21 -9.83 -9.74 5.74
N MET A 22 -10.12 -9.06 6.84
CA MET A 22 -11.41 -9.18 7.51
C MET A 22 -12.56 -8.68 6.63
N ILE A 23 -12.31 -7.69 5.79
CA ILE A 23 -13.31 -7.09 4.91
C ILE A 23 -13.46 -7.86 3.59
N LEU A 24 -12.35 -8.24 2.97
CA LEU A 24 -12.32 -8.80 1.62
C LEU A 24 -11.96 -10.27 1.54
N GLY A 25 -11.56 -10.88 2.66
CA GLY A 25 -11.05 -12.24 2.68
C GLY A 25 -9.55 -12.30 2.44
N GLU A 26 -8.99 -13.49 2.54
CA GLU A 26 -7.56 -13.74 2.39
C GLU A 26 -7.05 -13.26 1.03
N GLN A 27 -5.88 -12.62 1.02
CA GLN A 27 -5.28 -12.03 -0.17
C GLN A 27 -3.98 -12.72 -0.54
N GLU A 28 -3.83 -13.00 -1.83
CA GLU A 28 -2.59 -13.52 -2.41
C GLU A 28 -1.76 -12.35 -2.98
N GLN A 29 -0.49 -12.60 -3.26
CA GLN A 29 0.41 -11.62 -3.87
C GLN A 29 0.38 -10.27 -3.12
N LEU A 30 0.45 -10.37 -1.79
CA LEU A 30 0.48 -9.25 -0.88
C LEU A 30 1.54 -9.53 0.19
N GLU A 31 2.63 -8.76 0.18
CA GLU A 31 3.69 -8.85 1.17
C GLU A 31 3.68 -7.61 2.06
N VAL A 32 4.01 -7.78 3.32
CA VAL A 32 4.03 -6.67 4.29
C VAL A 32 5.37 -6.63 5.02
N PHE A 33 5.90 -5.42 5.20
CA PHE A 33 7.16 -5.20 5.91
C PHE A 33 7.06 -3.98 6.81
N GLY A 34 7.53 -4.13 8.05
CA GLY A 34 7.62 -3.04 9.00
C GLY A 34 9.07 -2.73 9.33
N VAL A 35 9.40 -1.46 9.47
CA VAL A 35 10.70 -1.06 10.00
C VAL A 35 10.59 -0.90 11.51
N PHE A 36 11.52 -1.51 12.24
CA PHE A 36 11.54 -1.48 13.70
C PHE A 36 12.83 -0.85 14.20
N PRO A 37 12.86 -0.39 15.47
CA PRO A 37 14.11 0.10 16.06
C PRO A 37 15.22 -0.94 15.92
N GLY A 38 16.39 -0.50 15.45
CA GLY A 38 17.53 -1.40 15.20
C GLY A 38 17.67 -1.84 13.75
N ASP A 39 16.63 -1.69 12.94
CA ASP A 39 16.72 -1.97 11.51
C ASP A 39 17.49 -0.85 10.82
N THR A 40 18.26 -1.21 9.80
CA THR A 40 18.94 -0.25 8.95
C THR A 40 18.17 -0.07 7.64
N LEU A 41 18.39 1.04 6.95
CA LEU A 41 17.84 1.25 5.62
C LEU A 41 18.25 0.10 4.70
N GLU A 42 19.50 -0.33 4.79
CA GLU A 42 20.04 -1.42 3.97
C GLU A 42 19.32 -2.74 4.24
N SER A 43 19.19 -3.15 5.49
CA SER A 43 18.53 -4.41 5.83
C SER A 43 17.05 -4.43 5.44
N PHE A 44 16.38 -3.29 5.63
CA PHE A 44 14.98 -3.14 5.25
C PHE A 44 14.82 -3.21 3.72
N SER A 45 15.67 -2.49 2.99
CA SER A 45 15.66 -2.46 1.52
C SER A 45 15.90 -3.84 0.92
N GLU A 46 16.79 -4.63 1.50
CA GLU A 46 17.06 -6.00 1.02
C GLU A 46 15.81 -6.89 1.06
N LYS A 47 15.02 -6.77 2.11
CA LYS A 47 13.78 -7.54 2.24
C LYS A 47 12.78 -7.19 1.16
N ILE A 48 12.62 -5.90 0.89
CA ILE A 48 11.69 -5.41 -0.12
C ILE A 48 12.17 -5.80 -1.53
N GLU A 49 13.47 -5.67 -1.78
CA GLU A 49 14.06 -6.06 -3.05
C GLU A 49 13.86 -7.55 -3.35
N LYS A 50 13.99 -8.40 -2.33
CA LYS A 50 13.72 -9.84 -2.47
C LYS A 50 12.26 -10.10 -2.85
N ALA A 51 11.34 -9.37 -2.25
CA ALA A 51 9.91 -9.50 -2.57
C ALA A 51 9.62 -9.08 -4.02
N ILE A 52 10.24 -7.99 -4.48
CA ILE A 52 10.10 -7.53 -5.87
C ILE A 52 10.60 -8.59 -6.84
N HIS A 53 11.78 -9.16 -6.57
CA HIS A 53 12.33 -10.22 -7.41
C HIS A 53 11.48 -11.49 -7.40
N ALA A 54 10.92 -11.84 -6.24
CA ALA A 54 10.07 -13.02 -6.11
C ALA A 54 8.78 -12.89 -6.93
N PHE A 55 8.21 -11.68 -7.01
CA PHE A 55 7.05 -11.45 -7.88
C PHE A 55 7.42 -11.54 -9.37
N GLY A 56 8.62 -11.11 -9.73
CA GLY A 56 9.14 -11.26 -11.09
C GLY A 56 8.53 -10.34 -12.14
N ASP A 57 7.67 -9.40 -11.75
CA ASP A 57 7.01 -8.47 -12.66
C ASP A 57 6.97 -7.07 -12.05
N PRO A 58 8.08 -6.31 -12.17
CA PRO A 58 8.15 -4.97 -11.57
C PRO A 58 7.14 -3.99 -12.14
N ASP A 59 6.78 -4.11 -13.43
CA ASP A 59 5.79 -3.22 -14.04
C ASP A 59 4.39 -3.40 -13.44
N SER A 60 4.13 -4.55 -12.85
CA SER A 60 2.86 -4.86 -12.19
C SER A 60 3.03 -4.99 -10.68
N THR A 61 4.01 -4.29 -10.09
CA THR A 61 4.26 -4.27 -8.65
C THR A 61 4.07 -2.87 -8.10
N LEU A 62 3.25 -2.75 -7.08
CA LEU A 62 2.93 -1.49 -6.41
C LEU A 62 3.31 -1.57 -4.94
N ILE A 63 4.11 -0.59 -4.48
CA ILE A 63 4.46 -0.44 -3.07
C ILE A 63 3.59 0.65 -2.47
N LEU A 64 2.94 0.35 -1.34
CA LEU A 64 2.16 1.32 -0.59
C LEU A 64 2.86 1.57 0.74
N SER A 65 3.23 2.83 1.01
CA SER A 65 3.87 3.21 2.27
C SER A 65 2.93 4.04 3.14
N ASP A 66 3.20 4.05 4.45
CA ASP A 66 2.35 4.72 5.44
C ASP A 66 2.42 6.25 5.37
N LEU A 67 3.61 6.81 5.23
CA LEU A 67 3.86 8.25 5.20
C LEU A 67 4.72 8.62 4.00
N PRO A 68 4.66 9.87 3.51
CA PRO A 68 5.54 10.30 2.42
C PRO A 68 6.98 10.62 2.87
N CYS A 69 7.37 10.24 4.09
CA CYS A 69 8.71 10.44 4.63
C CYS A 69 9.13 9.27 5.49
N GLY A 70 10.42 9.16 5.80
CA GLY A 70 10.98 8.10 6.62
C GLY A 70 11.45 6.90 5.82
N THR A 71 12.01 5.91 6.52
CA THR A 71 12.63 4.73 5.90
C THR A 71 11.69 3.96 4.96
N PRO A 72 10.43 3.66 5.32
CA PRO A 72 9.55 2.94 4.40
C PRO A 72 9.35 3.65 3.06
N SER A 73 9.06 4.95 3.09
CA SER A 73 8.83 5.73 1.87
C SER A 73 10.13 5.93 1.08
N ASN A 74 11.24 6.17 1.76
CA ASN A 74 12.55 6.33 1.11
C ASN A 74 12.94 5.04 0.39
N THR A 75 12.69 3.89 1.01
CA THR A 75 12.93 2.59 0.40
C THR A 75 12.05 2.40 -0.84
N ALA A 76 10.76 2.75 -0.73
CA ALA A 76 9.85 2.65 -1.87
C ALA A 76 10.33 3.49 -3.06
N MET A 77 10.77 4.73 -2.80
CA MET A 77 11.31 5.60 -3.86
C MET A 77 12.56 5.03 -4.51
N MET A 78 13.45 4.44 -3.71
CA MET A 78 14.64 3.77 -4.23
C MET A 78 14.25 2.61 -5.16
N MET A 79 13.24 1.85 -4.80
CA MET A 79 12.78 0.73 -5.62
C MET A 79 12.15 1.20 -6.93
N VAL A 80 11.44 2.33 -6.92
CA VAL A 80 10.90 2.94 -8.14
C VAL A 80 12.03 3.29 -9.11
N LEU A 81 13.09 3.91 -8.60
CA LEU A 81 14.24 4.31 -9.43
C LEU A 81 15.06 3.11 -9.92
N LYS A 82 15.27 2.13 -9.06
CA LYS A 82 16.16 1.01 -9.33
C LYS A 82 15.49 -0.13 -10.10
N HIS A 83 14.26 -0.44 -9.76
CA HIS A 83 13.55 -1.60 -10.31
C HIS A 83 12.31 -1.26 -11.14
N HIS A 84 11.99 0.02 -11.29
CA HIS A 84 10.86 0.47 -12.08
C HIS A 84 9.49 -0.06 -11.60
N VAL A 85 9.38 -0.33 -10.30
CA VAL A 85 8.09 -0.59 -9.66
C VAL A 85 7.37 0.74 -9.46
N HIS A 86 6.13 0.67 -9.01
CA HIS A 86 5.32 1.86 -8.73
C HIS A 86 5.11 2.00 -7.23
N ALA A 87 4.85 3.21 -6.75
CA ALA A 87 4.67 3.44 -5.32
C ALA A 87 3.72 4.59 -5.05
N LEU A 88 2.95 4.46 -3.96
CA LEU A 88 2.14 5.52 -3.39
C LEU A 88 2.44 5.61 -1.90
N SER A 89 2.44 6.82 -1.37
CA SER A 89 2.61 7.07 0.06
C SER A 89 1.32 7.60 0.67
N GLY A 90 1.21 7.51 2.00
CA GLY A 90 0.01 7.96 2.72
C GLY A 90 -1.10 6.93 2.69
N CYS A 91 -0.76 5.65 2.58
CA CYS A 91 -1.75 4.58 2.55
C CYS A 91 -2.58 4.54 3.82
N ASN A 92 -3.88 4.56 3.64
CA ASN A 92 -4.84 4.31 4.71
C ASN A 92 -5.70 3.09 4.34
N LEU A 93 -6.54 2.65 5.24
CA LEU A 93 -7.37 1.46 4.98
C LEU A 93 -8.32 1.63 3.79
N PRO A 94 -8.99 2.78 3.59
CA PRO A 94 -9.81 2.97 2.39
C PRO A 94 -9.02 2.79 1.09
N MET A 95 -7.79 3.31 1.01
CA MET A 95 -6.92 3.11 -0.14
C MET A 95 -6.60 1.63 -0.34
N LEU A 96 -6.19 0.95 0.72
CA LEU A 96 -5.81 -0.46 0.64
C LEU A 96 -6.97 -1.35 0.19
N VAL A 97 -8.14 -1.14 0.76
CA VAL A 97 -9.34 -1.91 0.39
C VAL A 97 -9.68 -1.71 -1.09
N GLU A 98 -9.63 -0.47 -1.57
CA GLU A 98 -9.89 -0.17 -2.98
C GLU A 98 -8.86 -0.84 -3.90
N VAL A 99 -7.58 -0.73 -3.56
CA VAL A 99 -6.51 -1.35 -4.35
C VAL A 99 -6.70 -2.87 -4.43
N LEU A 100 -6.96 -3.51 -3.30
CA LEU A 100 -7.16 -4.96 -3.27
C LEU A 100 -8.40 -5.39 -4.05
N ALA A 101 -9.49 -4.61 -3.98
CA ALA A 101 -10.71 -4.93 -4.70
C ALA A 101 -10.56 -4.75 -6.22
N MET A 102 -9.78 -3.77 -6.66
CA MET A 102 -9.71 -3.38 -8.07
C MET A 102 -8.48 -3.89 -8.82
N ARG A 103 -7.47 -4.42 -8.14
CA ARG A 103 -6.20 -4.79 -8.76
C ARG A 103 -6.29 -5.91 -9.82
N THR A 104 -7.38 -6.65 -9.85
CA THR A 104 -7.64 -7.66 -10.88
C THR A 104 -8.52 -7.14 -12.01
N GLU A 105 -9.15 -5.98 -11.81
CA GLU A 105 -10.16 -5.45 -12.74
C GLU A 105 -9.62 -4.35 -13.65
N VAL A 106 -8.62 -3.61 -13.20
CA VAL A 106 -8.09 -2.45 -13.93
C VAL A 106 -6.56 -2.54 -14.04
N GLY A 107 -6.00 -1.81 -14.99
CA GLY A 107 -4.56 -1.68 -15.14
C GLY A 107 -3.95 -0.79 -14.07
N LEU A 108 -2.63 -0.79 -13.99
CA LEU A 108 -1.90 -0.07 -12.94
C LEU A 108 -2.14 1.44 -12.97
N GLU A 109 -2.16 2.07 -14.15
CA GLU A 109 -2.36 3.50 -14.26
C GLU A 109 -3.70 3.93 -13.66
N GLU A 110 -4.77 3.22 -13.99
CA GLU A 110 -6.10 3.49 -13.43
C GLU A 110 -6.13 3.17 -11.93
N LEU A 111 -5.47 2.10 -11.52
CA LEU A 111 -5.41 1.71 -10.11
C LEU A 111 -4.75 2.79 -9.26
N LEU A 112 -3.66 3.40 -9.74
CA LEU A 112 -3.00 4.49 -9.02
C LEU A 112 -3.94 5.67 -8.81
N LYS A 113 -4.69 6.06 -9.82
CA LYS A 113 -5.66 7.17 -9.73
C LYS A 113 -6.79 6.84 -8.76
N THR A 114 -7.34 5.65 -8.87
CA THR A 114 -8.44 5.18 -8.02
C THR A 114 -8.00 5.09 -6.56
N ALA A 115 -6.80 4.58 -6.32
CA ALA A 115 -6.24 4.46 -4.98
C ALA A 115 -6.10 5.82 -4.31
N CYS A 116 -5.54 6.81 -5.02
CA CYS A 116 -5.41 8.17 -4.49
C CYS A 116 -6.78 8.78 -4.17
N ALA A 117 -7.74 8.63 -5.07
CA ALA A 117 -9.09 9.16 -4.88
C ALA A 117 -9.78 8.50 -3.68
N SER A 118 -9.70 7.18 -3.55
CA SER A 118 -10.32 6.45 -2.44
C SER A 118 -9.66 6.77 -1.10
N GLY A 119 -8.34 6.91 -1.09
CA GLY A 119 -7.61 7.29 0.12
C GLY A 119 -8.07 8.65 0.65
N LYS A 120 -8.21 9.63 -0.24
CA LYS A 120 -8.69 10.97 0.12
C LYS A 120 -10.16 10.97 0.52
N ALA A 121 -11.00 10.28 -0.23
CA ALA A 121 -12.43 10.21 0.01
C ALA A 121 -12.79 9.44 1.30
N GLY A 122 -11.87 8.62 1.79
CA GLY A 122 -12.06 7.86 3.04
C GLY A 122 -11.96 8.69 4.31
N ILE A 123 -11.56 9.95 4.19
CA ILE A 123 -11.48 10.88 5.32
C ILE A 123 -12.78 11.68 5.33
N VAL A 124 -13.68 11.35 6.26
CA VAL A 124 -15.01 11.95 6.30
C VAL A 124 -15.36 12.38 7.72
N SER A 125 -16.17 13.42 7.83
CA SER A 125 -16.72 13.88 9.11
C SER A 125 -18.00 13.10 9.40
N ALA A 126 -18.14 12.63 10.65
CA ALA A 126 -19.36 11.96 11.08
C ALA A 126 -20.57 12.90 10.94
N GLU A 127 -20.41 14.17 11.28
CA GLU A 127 -21.47 15.19 11.16
C GLU A 127 -21.93 15.35 9.71
N GLU A 128 -20.97 15.35 8.77
CA GLU A 128 -21.32 15.45 7.33
C GLU A 128 -22.12 14.23 6.86
N ILE A 129 -21.75 13.03 7.30
CA ILE A 129 -22.47 11.80 6.97
C ILE A 129 -23.90 11.87 7.50
N ILE A 130 -24.06 12.29 8.76
CA ILE A 130 -25.38 12.41 9.40
C ILE A 130 -26.24 13.41 8.65
N THR A 131 -25.68 14.58 8.32
CA THR A 131 -26.38 15.63 7.58
C THR A 131 -26.85 15.13 6.22
N GLU A 132 -26.01 14.41 5.51
CA GLU A 132 -26.33 13.85 4.19
C GLU A 132 -27.48 12.85 4.25
N ARG A 133 -27.49 12.00 5.29
CA ARG A 133 -28.55 10.98 5.47
C ARG A 133 -29.89 11.57 5.89
N GLN A 134 -29.91 12.80 6.42
CA GLN A 134 -31.12 13.49 6.85
C GLN A 134 -31.80 14.28 5.71
N LYS A 135 -31.17 14.35 4.55
CA LYS A 135 -31.74 15.06 3.40
C LYS A 135 -32.82 14.26 2.64
#